data_f4eddfbe73ac372b44762bf1cec1f7a5
#
_entry.id   f4eddfbe73ac372b44762bf1cec1f7a5
#
_cell.length_a   1.000
_cell.length_b   1.000
_cell.length_c   1.000
_cell.angle_alpha   90.00
_cell.angle_beta   90.00
_cell.angle_gamma   90.00
#
_symmetry.space_group_name_H-M   'P 1'
#
loop_
_entity.id
_entity.type
_entity.pdbx_description
1 polymer ?
#
loop_
_entity_poly.entity_id
_entity_poly.type
_entity_poly.pdbx_seq_one_letter_code
_entity_poly.pdbx_strand_id
1 'polypeptide(L)'
;MPTTLLDLLSNSLVLHHTAPYLPVAATYALSRTSKSFRDLVLHTPDVFRYLDLSTVKSAVVPYTPIDIGGNNWRAERMDEALTEDEFYSGPLRGIFSKLERRHLLRNVQTLVLDGLSVPADLVREIIAEDRYNVRVLSIREVKNLNERKLRQALNYAVRPSRPEGTPKLKALYVFGPRDSTPAEGPPKPTRSPPRIPTPSGVTTSQGAQIGAEWNEKSAQALTAALARTTDKWYQPAGRIFSKRPSYDWADTLQACEGIIYFDAVLCRGPRHEASGSTTSPASAYPTQPQTYLRPAVASIALGSAGCATCGSCPETPAIFGQSPLTHLPLLSPPPLHASTIRAAQLPSTLDGSPPPRLIVRCEDCLRGRWCERCNKWWDEDCYQGLPNSTRTELQQQEAIENIMAQLDSSYKRDVKVHMGLCIEKCYVAEMMAVTDGMWG
;
A
#
# COMPACT_ATOMS: atom_id res chain seq x y z
N MET A 1 -25.49 -31.43 28.63
CA MET A 1 -25.97 -31.45 27.23
C MET A 1 -24.84 -31.06 26.33
N PRO A 2 -24.66 -31.65 25.16
CA PRO A 2 -23.62 -31.21 24.24
C PRO A 2 -23.91 -29.78 23.83
N THR A 3 -22.90 -28.91 23.92
CA THR A 3 -22.95 -27.50 23.47
C THR A 3 -23.16 -27.48 21.96
N THR A 4 -24.21 -26.84 21.52
CA THR A 4 -24.49 -26.67 20.08
C THR A 4 -23.70 -25.50 19.50
N LEU A 5 -23.53 -25.48 18.16
CA LEU A 5 -22.90 -24.34 17.48
C LEU A 5 -23.66 -23.04 17.76
N LEU A 6 -25.00 -23.11 17.90
CA LEU A 6 -25.81 -21.94 18.24
C LEU A 6 -25.47 -21.42 19.64
N ASP A 7 -25.32 -22.32 20.63
CA ASP A 7 -24.96 -21.92 22.00
C ASP A 7 -23.57 -21.23 22.01
N LEU A 8 -22.64 -21.77 21.25
CA LEU A 8 -21.29 -21.21 21.10
C LEU A 8 -21.32 -19.79 20.49
N LEU A 9 -22.01 -19.63 19.36
CA LEU A 9 -22.10 -18.36 18.66
C LEU A 9 -23.05 -17.34 19.34
N SER A 10 -23.94 -17.80 20.22
CA SER A 10 -24.76 -16.91 21.07
C SER A 10 -23.95 -16.21 22.14
N ASN A 11 -22.74 -16.70 22.44
CA ASN A 11 -21.78 -15.99 23.27
C ASN A 11 -21.20 -14.81 22.46
N SER A 12 -21.44 -13.58 22.93
CA SER A 12 -21.04 -12.36 22.24
C SER A 12 -19.52 -12.27 22.00
N LEU A 13 -18.69 -12.76 22.92
CA LEU A 13 -17.22 -12.79 22.76
C LEU A 13 -16.79 -13.73 21.64
N VAL A 14 -17.36 -14.96 21.62
CA VAL A 14 -17.07 -15.93 20.58
C VAL A 14 -17.51 -15.40 19.21
N LEU A 15 -18.70 -14.86 19.12
CA LEU A 15 -19.25 -14.30 17.89
C LEU A 15 -18.40 -13.12 17.41
N HIS A 16 -18.03 -12.21 18.30
CA HIS A 16 -17.19 -11.05 17.98
C HIS A 16 -15.85 -11.45 17.40
N HIS A 17 -15.21 -12.49 17.93
CA HIS A 17 -13.92 -12.97 17.45
C HIS A 17 -14.01 -13.87 16.22
N THR A 18 -15.16 -14.47 15.93
CA THR A 18 -15.35 -15.40 14.82
C THR A 18 -15.92 -14.74 13.57
N ALA A 19 -16.86 -13.80 13.73
CA ALA A 19 -17.58 -13.18 12.63
C ALA A 19 -16.68 -12.54 11.56
N PRO A 20 -15.61 -11.80 11.88
CA PRO A 20 -14.74 -11.17 10.88
C PRO A 20 -14.00 -12.13 9.95
N TYR A 21 -13.84 -13.40 10.36
CA TYR A 21 -13.22 -14.45 9.53
C TYR A 21 -14.20 -15.13 8.58
N LEU A 22 -15.51 -14.90 8.76
CA LEU A 22 -16.52 -15.50 7.90
C LEU A 22 -16.75 -14.63 6.66
N PRO A 23 -16.58 -15.18 5.44
CA PRO A 23 -16.98 -14.48 4.24
C PRO A 23 -18.47 -14.11 4.30
N VAL A 24 -18.85 -12.99 3.68
CA VAL A 24 -20.22 -12.52 3.63
C VAL A 24 -21.21 -13.61 3.16
N ALA A 25 -20.81 -14.42 2.17
CA ALA A 25 -21.59 -15.54 1.68
C ALA A 25 -21.84 -16.61 2.75
N ALA A 26 -20.82 -16.95 3.56
CA ALA A 26 -20.95 -17.91 4.65
C ALA A 26 -21.85 -17.38 5.79
N THR A 27 -21.72 -16.09 6.14
CA THR A 27 -22.55 -15.42 7.13
C THR A 27 -24.03 -15.46 6.73
N TYR A 28 -24.33 -15.15 5.45
CA TYR A 28 -25.69 -15.26 4.93
C TYR A 28 -26.17 -16.74 4.82
N ALA A 29 -25.30 -17.69 4.46
CA ALA A 29 -25.67 -19.11 4.47
C ALA A 29 -26.05 -19.57 5.86
N LEU A 30 -25.28 -19.18 6.91
CA LEU A 30 -25.58 -19.45 8.30
C LEU A 30 -26.96 -18.89 8.69
N SER A 31 -27.28 -17.66 8.31
CA SER A 31 -28.59 -17.04 8.58
C SER A 31 -29.78 -17.76 7.90
N ARG A 32 -29.53 -18.62 6.94
CA ARG A 32 -30.56 -19.40 6.21
C ARG A 32 -30.79 -20.77 6.80
N THR A 33 -29.96 -21.25 7.72
CA THR A 33 -30.05 -22.59 8.30
C THR A 33 -31.19 -22.72 9.29
N SER A 34 -31.45 -21.71 10.12
CA SER A 34 -32.56 -21.71 11.08
C SER A 34 -33.02 -20.30 11.40
N LYS A 35 -34.20 -20.16 12.04
CA LYS A 35 -34.68 -18.89 12.54
C LYS A 35 -33.76 -18.30 13.61
N SER A 36 -33.28 -19.10 14.54
CA SER A 36 -32.38 -18.68 15.61
C SER A 36 -31.05 -18.14 15.06
N PHE A 37 -30.45 -18.80 14.06
CA PHE A 37 -29.26 -18.27 13.39
C PHE A 37 -29.55 -17.01 12.59
N ARG A 38 -30.73 -16.91 11.99
CA ARG A 38 -31.15 -15.67 11.30
C ARG A 38 -31.20 -14.50 12.27
N ASP A 39 -31.85 -14.72 13.41
CA ASP A 39 -32.01 -13.66 14.44
C ASP A 39 -30.63 -13.29 15.01
N LEU A 40 -29.78 -14.27 15.30
CA LEU A 40 -28.41 -14.03 15.74
C LEU A 40 -27.62 -13.18 14.73
N VAL A 41 -27.61 -13.59 13.46
CA VAL A 41 -26.82 -12.90 12.42
C VAL A 41 -27.33 -11.52 12.09
N LEU A 42 -28.66 -11.32 11.98
CA LEU A 42 -29.24 -10.06 11.53
C LEU A 42 -29.41 -9.02 12.63
N HIS A 43 -29.59 -9.45 13.89
CA HIS A 43 -29.82 -8.53 14.99
C HIS A 43 -28.59 -8.24 15.86
N THR A 44 -27.49 -9.00 15.69
CA THR A 44 -26.25 -8.73 16.41
C THR A 44 -25.38 -7.73 15.62
N PRO A 45 -25.12 -6.52 16.17
CA PRO A 45 -24.39 -5.47 15.46
C PRO A 45 -22.99 -5.86 15.02
N ASP A 46 -22.32 -6.68 15.82
CA ASP A 46 -20.89 -7.03 15.62
C ASP A 46 -20.65 -7.95 14.41
N VAL A 47 -21.66 -8.67 13.92
CA VAL A 47 -21.55 -9.62 12.81
C VAL A 47 -21.13 -8.93 11.51
N PHE A 48 -21.65 -7.73 11.23
CA PHE A 48 -21.36 -6.96 10.03
C PHE A 48 -20.44 -5.76 10.30
N ARG A 49 -19.75 -5.72 11.42
CA ARG A 49 -18.80 -4.67 11.74
C ARG A 49 -17.66 -4.60 10.73
N TYR A 50 -17.15 -5.75 10.29
CA TYR A 50 -16.17 -5.90 9.21
C TYR A 50 -16.88 -6.47 7.99
N LEU A 51 -16.88 -5.72 6.89
CA LEU A 51 -17.55 -6.10 5.65
C LEU A 51 -16.55 -6.05 4.49
N ASP A 52 -16.18 -7.22 3.99
CA ASP A 52 -15.36 -7.36 2.79
C ASP A 52 -16.23 -7.76 1.60
N LEU A 53 -16.32 -6.88 0.60
CA LEU A 53 -17.05 -7.09 -0.64
C LEU A 53 -16.14 -7.46 -1.82
N SER A 54 -14.83 -7.46 -1.66
CA SER A 54 -13.85 -7.72 -2.73
C SER A 54 -14.04 -9.09 -3.40
N THR A 55 -14.52 -10.08 -2.63
CA THR A 55 -14.76 -11.45 -3.10
C THR A 55 -16.20 -11.71 -3.56
N VAL A 56 -17.09 -10.72 -3.44
CA VAL A 56 -18.52 -10.89 -3.75
C VAL A 56 -18.78 -10.74 -5.24
N LYS A 57 -19.14 -11.84 -5.92
CA LYS A 57 -19.36 -11.87 -7.36
C LYS A 57 -20.39 -10.82 -7.86
N SER A 58 -21.43 -10.55 -7.07
CA SER A 58 -22.44 -9.56 -7.44
C SER A 58 -21.99 -8.09 -7.30
N ALA A 59 -20.83 -7.85 -6.69
CA ALA A 59 -20.20 -6.53 -6.61
C ALA A 59 -19.32 -6.22 -7.83
N VAL A 60 -18.98 -7.24 -8.62
CA VAL A 60 -18.11 -7.12 -9.80
C VAL A 60 -18.94 -6.73 -11.01
N VAL A 61 -18.56 -5.65 -11.69
CA VAL A 61 -19.09 -5.32 -13.01
C VAL A 61 -18.44 -6.27 -14.03
N PRO A 62 -19.22 -7.04 -14.81
CA PRO A 62 -18.64 -7.91 -15.82
C PRO A 62 -17.94 -7.04 -16.89
N TYR A 63 -16.64 -7.19 -16.98
CA TYR A 63 -15.84 -6.54 -18.02
C TYR A 63 -15.85 -7.41 -19.27
N THR A 64 -16.50 -6.96 -20.33
CA THR A 64 -16.33 -7.56 -21.65
C THR A 64 -15.20 -6.85 -22.39
N PRO A 65 -14.38 -7.57 -23.22
CA PRO A 65 -13.26 -6.96 -23.95
C PRO A 65 -13.63 -5.83 -24.91
N ILE A 66 -14.92 -5.66 -25.18
CA ILE A 66 -15.48 -4.66 -26.10
C ILE A 66 -15.67 -3.30 -25.43
N ASP A 67 -15.51 -3.21 -24.12
CA ASP A 67 -15.76 -1.99 -23.32
C ASP A 67 -14.61 -0.97 -23.33
N ILE A 68 -13.79 -1.00 -24.38
CA ILE A 68 -12.77 0.04 -24.58
C ILE A 68 -13.50 1.33 -25.00
N GLY A 69 -13.77 2.20 -24.02
CA GLY A 69 -14.34 3.53 -24.25
C GLY A 69 -15.80 3.72 -23.86
N GLY A 70 -16.35 2.86 -22.99
CA GLY A 70 -17.71 3.04 -22.44
C GLY A 70 -18.84 2.79 -23.47
N ASN A 71 -18.58 2.05 -24.54
CA ASN A 71 -19.58 1.78 -25.58
C ASN A 71 -20.66 0.81 -25.10
N ASN A 72 -20.35 -0.13 -24.20
CA ASN A 72 -21.34 -1.10 -23.72
C ASN A 72 -22.37 -0.46 -22.79
N TRP A 73 -21.97 0.45 -21.91
CA TRP A 73 -22.95 1.10 -21.05
C TRP A 73 -23.92 1.98 -21.83
N ARG A 74 -23.49 2.55 -22.98
CA ARG A 74 -24.35 3.30 -23.91
C ARG A 74 -25.28 2.38 -24.72
N ALA A 75 -24.82 1.17 -25.06
CA ALA A 75 -25.61 0.22 -25.85
C ALA A 75 -26.64 -0.54 -25.00
N GLU A 76 -26.31 -0.90 -23.77
CA GLU A 76 -27.20 -1.63 -22.85
C GLU A 76 -28.28 -0.76 -22.19
N ARG A 77 -28.10 0.56 -22.22
CA ARG A 77 -29.04 1.50 -21.60
C ARG A 77 -29.48 2.58 -22.58
N MET A 78 -30.69 2.39 -23.05
CA MET A 78 -31.46 3.42 -23.76
C MET A 78 -31.90 4.58 -22.84
N ASP A 79 -31.52 4.59 -21.57
CA ASP A 79 -31.91 5.61 -20.59
C ASP A 79 -30.79 6.66 -20.51
N GLU A 80 -30.97 7.77 -21.21
CA GLU A 80 -30.01 8.89 -21.30
C GLU A 80 -29.75 9.58 -19.93
N ALA A 81 -30.46 9.16 -18.88
CA ALA A 81 -30.43 9.79 -17.57
C ALA A 81 -29.31 9.24 -16.62
N LEU A 82 -28.64 8.14 -16.96
CA LEU A 82 -27.62 7.54 -16.09
C LEU A 82 -26.22 8.02 -16.47
N THR A 83 -25.51 8.55 -15.49
CA THR A 83 -24.10 8.90 -15.63
C THR A 83 -23.24 7.63 -15.62
N GLU A 84 -22.04 7.72 -16.22
CA GLU A 84 -21.05 6.63 -16.22
C GLU A 84 -20.69 6.19 -14.77
N ASP A 85 -20.56 7.13 -13.86
CA ASP A 85 -20.26 6.87 -12.44
C ASP A 85 -21.42 6.12 -11.75
N GLU A 86 -22.68 6.38 -12.11
CA GLU A 86 -23.85 5.65 -11.60
C GLU A 86 -23.91 4.24 -12.13
N PHE A 87 -23.58 4.02 -13.38
CA PHE A 87 -23.52 2.69 -13.97
C PHE A 87 -22.47 1.82 -13.27
N TYR A 88 -21.24 2.32 -13.15
CA TYR A 88 -20.16 1.57 -12.52
C TYR A 88 -20.34 1.36 -11.01
N SER A 89 -21.07 2.22 -10.33
CA SER A 89 -21.43 2.05 -8.91
C SER A 89 -22.68 1.19 -8.68
N GLY A 90 -23.45 0.91 -9.72
CA GLY A 90 -24.74 0.21 -9.65
C GLY A 90 -24.75 -1.07 -8.82
N PRO A 91 -23.83 -2.02 -9.04
CA PRO A 91 -23.75 -3.25 -8.25
C PRO A 91 -23.54 -2.99 -6.76
N LEU A 92 -22.63 -2.09 -6.39
CA LEU A 92 -22.38 -1.73 -4.98
C LEU A 92 -23.57 -0.99 -4.35
N ARG A 93 -24.16 -0.03 -5.06
CA ARG A 93 -25.37 0.67 -4.62
C ARG A 93 -26.53 -0.30 -4.36
N GLY A 94 -26.68 -1.32 -5.24
CA GLY A 94 -27.66 -2.37 -5.06
C GLY A 94 -27.43 -3.21 -3.79
N ILE A 95 -26.17 -3.51 -3.46
CA ILE A 95 -25.78 -4.20 -2.22
C ILE A 95 -26.06 -3.30 -1.02
N PHE A 96 -25.62 -2.04 -1.05
CA PHE A 96 -25.83 -1.10 0.06
C PHE A 96 -27.32 -0.86 0.34
N SER A 97 -28.16 -0.72 -0.70
CA SER A 97 -29.62 -0.59 -0.53
C SER A 97 -30.26 -1.82 0.13
N LYS A 98 -29.74 -3.03 -0.15
CA LYS A 98 -30.20 -4.26 0.52
C LYS A 98 -29.79 -4.32 1.99
N LEU A 99 -28.57 -3.86 2.31
CA LEU A 99 -28.05 -3.78 3.68
C LEU A 99 -28.80 -2.71 4.48
N GLU A 100 -29.10 -1.58 3.86
CA GLU A 100 -29.82 -0.47 4.48
C GLU A 100 -31.26 -0.87 4.85
N ARG A 101 -32.00 -1.54 3.95
CA ARG A 101 -33.35 -2.07 4.25
C ARG A 101 -33.39 -3.00 5.46
N ARG A 102 -32.27 -3.57 5.86
CA ARG A 102 -32.11 -4.43 7.03
C ARG A 102 -31.40 -3.74 8.19
N HIS A 103 -31.15 -2.44 8.09
CA HIS A 103 -30.42 -1.63 9.07
C HIS A 103 -29.00 -2.12 9.37
N LEU A 104 -28.42 -2.98 8.51
CA LEU A 104 -27.08 -3.54 8.71
C LEU A 104 -25.97 -2.55 8.35
N LEU A 105 -26.23 -1.62 7.44
CA LEU A 105 -25.23 -0.67 6.94
C LEU A 105 -24.65 0.22 8.04
N ARG A 106 -25.46 0.57 9.03
CA ARG A 106 -25.03 1.37 10.19
C ARG A 106 -24.08 0.64 11.14
N ASN A 107 -24.02 -0.70 11.06
CA ASN A 107 -23.14 -1.51 11.90
C ASN A 107 -21.76 -1.65 11.27
N VAL A 108 -21.60 -1.37 9.96
CA VAL A 108 -20.33 -1.50 9.23
C VAL A 108 -19.38 -0.40 9.66
N GLN A 109 -18.26 -0.79 10.27
CA GLN A 109 -17.17 0.11 10.67
C GLN A 109 -15.94 -0.03 9.80
N THR A 110 -15.65 -1.24 9.33
CA THR A 110 -14.59 -1.51 8.36
C THR A 110 -15.21 -2.02 7.07
N LEU A 111 -14.97 -1.32 5.97
CA LEU A 111 -15.50 -1.65 4.64
C LEU A 111 -14.34 -1.84 3.67
N VAL A 112 -14.27 -3.03 3.04
CA VAL A 112 -13.25 -3.36 2.04
C VAL A 112 -13.92 -3.50 0.67
N LEU A 113 -13.48 -2.68 -0.29
CA LEU A 113 -13.97 -2.61 -1.68
C LEU A 113 -12.85 -2.84 -2.69
N ASP A 114 -11.73 -3.42 -2.28
CA ASP A 114 -10.51 -3.57 -3.07
C ASP A 114 -10.77 -4.29 -4.40
N GLY A 115 -10.21 -3.74 -5.49
CA GLY A 115 -10.33 -4.29 -6.84
C GLY A 115 -11.71 -4.15 -7.51
N LEU A 116 -12.69 -3.57 -6.81
CA LEU A 116 -14.04 -3.34 -7.35
C LEU A 116 -14.11 -2.04 -8.18
N SER A 117 -15.23 -1.81 -8.82
CA SER A 117 -15.52 -0.55 -9.49
C SER A 117 -16.10 0.45 -8.49
N VAL A 118 -15.33 1.47 -8.13
CA VAL A 118 -15.68 2.43 -7.07
C VAL A 118 -15.48 3.86 -7.57
N PRO A 119 -16.49 4.50 -8.16
CA PRO A 119 -16.41 5.91 -8.52
C PRO A 119 -16.23 6.81 -7.29
N ALA A 120 -15.62 7.96 -7.49
CA ALA A 120 -15.35 8.91 -6.42
C ALA A 120 -16.61 9.44 -5.74
N ASP A 121 -17.73 9.55 -6.46
CA ASP A 121 -19.01 9.96 -5.91
C ASP A 121 -19.56 8.97 -4.88
N LEU A 122 -19.35 7.66 -5.09
CA LEU A 122 -19.71 6.65 -4.10
C LEU A 122 -18.88 6.79 -2.82
N VAL A 123 -17.58 7.06 -2.96
CA VAL A 123 -16.71 7.31 -1.80
C VAL A 123 -17.15 8.55 -1.06
N ARG A 124 -17.52 9.62 -1.76
CA ARG A 124 -18.07 10.84 -1.17
C ARG A 124 -19.33 10.57 -0.35
N GLU A 125 -20.26 9.76 -0.86
CA GLU A 125 -21.47 9.35 -0.15
C GLU A 125 -21.13 8.57 1.13
N ILE A 126 -20.20 7.61 1.05
CA ILE A 126 -19.75 6.83 2.23
C ILE A 126 -19.16 7.74 3.32
N ILE A 127 -18.47 8.82 2.94
CA ILE A 127 -17.84 9.76 3.88
C ILE A 127 -18.87 10.73 4.47
N ALA A 128 -19.84 11.21 3.66
CA ALA A 128 -20.67 12.35 3.98
C ALA A 128 -22.04 11.97 4.54
N GLU A 129 -22.59 10.81 4.18
CA GLU A 129 -23.96 10.47 4.55
C GLU A 129 -24.05 9.73 5.89
N ASP A 130 -25.05 10.08 6.70
CA ASP A 130 -25.25 9.54 8.04
C ASP A 130 -25.65 8.07 8.09
N ARG A 131 -26.15 7.53 6.96
CA ARG A 131 -26.49 6.10 6.84
C ARG A 131 -25.26 5.18 6.95
N TYR A 132 -24.06 5.70 6.69
CA TYR A 132 -22.83 4.98 6.85
C TYR A 132 -22.16 5.29 8.20
N ASN A 133 -21.55 4.26 8.80
CA ASN A 133 -20.74 4.39 10.01
C ASN A 133 -19.31 3.90 9.80
N VAL A 134 -18.82 4.02 8.55
CA VAL A 134 -17.53 3.52 8.15
C VAL A 134 -16.41 4.35 8.76
N ARG A 135 -15.54 3.70 9.52
CA ARG A 135 -14.34 4.30 10.14
C ARG A 135 -13.06 3.94 9.40
N VAL A 136 -13.01 2.74 8.84
CA VAL A 136 -11.89 2.22 8.04
C VAL A 136 -12.44 1.84 6.67
N LEU A 137 -11.94 2.45 5.62
CA LEU A 137 -12.31 2.17 4.23
C LEU A 137 -11.08 1.71 3.45
N SER A 138 -11.21 0.60 2.73
CA SER A 138 -10.17 0.13 1.80
C SER A 138 -10.70 0.16 0.37
N ILE A 139 -10.00 0.90 -0.50
CA ILE A 139 -10.29 1.08 -1.92
C ILE A 139 -9.01 0.91 -2.75
N ARG A 140 -8.22 -0.10 -2.43
CA ARG A 140 -6.95 -0.38 -3.12
C ARG A 140 -7.22 -1.05 -4.47
N GLU A 141 -6.46 -0.62 -5.48
CA GLU A 141 -6.57 -1.16 -6.84
C GLU A 141 -8.00 -1.14 -7.42
N VAL A 142 -8.83 -0.20 -6.97
CA VAL A 142 -10.19 -0.05 -7.49
C VAL A 142 -10.18 0.47 -8.91
N LYS A 143 -11.24 0.13 -9.65
CA LYS A 143 -11.47 0.59 -11.01
C LYS A 143 -12.38 1.81 -11.02
N ASN A 144 -12.32 2.61 -12.10
CA ASN A 144 -13.18 3.78 -12.32
C ASN A 144 -13.10 4.86 -11.25
N LEU A 145 -12.02 4.91 -10.47
CA LEU A 145 -11.77 5.92 -9.46
C LEU A 145 -11.14 7.16 -10.07
N ASN A 146 -11.83 8.29 -9.99
CA ASN A 146 -11.25 9.59 -10.32
C ASN A 146 -10.53 10.14 -9.08
N GLU A 147 -9.19 10.04 -9.07
CA GLU A 147 -8.36 10.49 -7.94
C GLU A 147 -8.53 11.98 -7.64
N ARG A 148 -8.76 12.83 -8.65
CA ARG A 148 -8.97 14.26 -8.45
C ARG A 148 -10.28 14.54 -7.70
N LYS A 149 -11.38 13.91 -8.11
CA LYS A 149 -12.68 14.01 -7.42
C LYS A 149 -12.58 13.48 -5.98
N LEU A 150 -11.84 12.35 -5.78
CA LEU A 150 -11.62 11.78 -4.45
C LEU A 150 -10.89 12.77 -3.54
N ARG A 151 -9.79 13.36 -4.00
CA ARG A 151 -9.04 14.37 -3.22
C ARG A 151 -9.90 15.59 -2.88
N GLN A 152 -10.73 16.07 -3.81
CA GLN A 152 -11.68 17.13 -3.55
C GLN A 152 -12.69 16.76 -2.47
N ALA A 153 -13.24 15.54 -2.50
CA ALA A 153 -14.17 15.03 -1.49
C ALA A 153 -13.50 14.93 -0.11
N LEU A 154 -12.25 14.45 -0.05
CA LEU A 154 -11.48 14.37 1.20
C LEU A 154 -11.18 15.75 1.77
N ASN A 155 -10.67 16.68 0.98
CA ASN A 155 -10.40 18.05 1.41
C ASN A 155 -11.67 18.77 1.92
N TYR A 156 -12.80 18.53 1.27
CA TYR A 156 -14.08 19.04 1.72
C TYR A 156 -14.50 18.44 3.06
N ALA A 157 -14.31 17.13 3.24
CA ALA A 157 -14.67 16.42 4.48
C ALA A 157 -13.86 16.87 5.70
N VAL A 158 -12.60 17.27 5.50
CA VAL A 158 -11.71 17.70 6.60
C VAL A 158 -11.64 19.21 6.79
N ARG A 159 -12.43 19.99 6.04
CA ARG A 159 -12.42 21.47 6.14
C ARG A 159 -12.61 21.96 7.59
N PRO A 160 -12.02 23.11 7.98
CA PRO A 160 -12.13 23.62 9.36
C PRO A 160 -13.57 23.87 9.81
N SER A 161 -14.48 24.23 8.89
CA SER A 161 -15.89 24.50 9.16
C SER A 161 -16.78 23.23 9.24
N ARG A 162 -16.19 22.03 9.28
CA ARG A 162 -16.96 20.79 9.38
C ARG A 162 -17.70 20.68 10.72
N PRO A 163 -18.84 19.98 10.76
CA PRO A 163 -19.51 19.66 12.00
C PRO A 163 -18.64 18.81 12.93
N GLU A 164 -18.77 19.01 14.25
CA GLU A 164 -18.05 18.22 15.23
C GLU A 164 -18.34 16.71 15.08
N GLY A 165 -17.33 15.87 15.27
CA GLY A 165 -17.46 14.42 15.10
C GLY A 165 -17.42 13.93 13.65
N THR A 166 -17.34 14.83 12.66
CA THR A 166 -17.20 14.47 11.24
C THR A 166 -15.78 14.71 10.73
N PRO A 167 -15.32 14.01 9.67
CA PRO A 167 -15.92 12.79 9.12
C PRO A 167 -15.83 11.59 10.10
N LYS A 168 -16.76 10.63 9.97
CA LYS A 168 -16.68 9.35 10.71
C LYS A 168 -15.49 8.51 10.25
N LEU A 169 -15.12 8.65 8.98
CA LEU A 169 -13.94 8.01 8.39
C LEU A 169 -12.65 8.47 9.10
N LYS A 170 -11.86 7.51 9.56
CA LYS A 170 -10.58 7.74 10.25
C LYS A 170 -9.39 7.12 9.52
N ALA A 171 -9.61 6.09 8.72
CA ALA A 171 -8.57 5.39 7.98
C ALA A 171 -9.01 5.12 6.54
N LEU A 172 -8.14 5.40 5.58
CA LEU A 172 -8.36 5.18 4.16
C LEU A 172 -7.15 4.51 3.51
N TYR A 173 -7.36 3.31 2.95
CA TYR A 173 -6.38 2.56 2.18
C TYR A 173 -6.59 2.82 0.69
N VAL A 174 -5.59 3.37 0.01
CA VAL A 174 -5.67 3.79 -1.41
C VAL A 174 -4.43 3.38 -2.19
N PHE A 175 -3.23 3.45 -1.57
CA PHE A 175 -1.95 3.44 -2.28
C PHE A 175 -1.34 2.05 -2.41
N GLY A 176 -1.55 1.20 -1.39
CA GLY A 176 -0.98 -0.14 -1.34
C GLY A 176 -1.66 -1.11 -2.32
N PRO A 177 -1.04 -2.26 -2.60
CA PRO A 177 -1.70 -3.34 -3.31
C PRO A 177 -2.80 -3.96 -2.43
N ARG A 178 -3.80 -4.53 -3.08
CA ARG A 178 -4.82 -5.32 -2.39
C ARG A 178 -4.20 -6.56 -1.73
N ASP A 179 -4.81 -7.01 -0.66
CA ASP A 179 -4.41 -8.24 -0.02
C ASP A 179 -4.79 -9.44 -0.90
N SER A 180 -3.86 -10.38 -1.05
CA SER A 180 -4.15 -11.63 -1.77
C SER A 180 -5.19 -12.43 -0.98
N THR A 181 -6.29 -12.77 -1.64
CA THR A 181 -7.30 -13.65 -1.03
C THR A 181 -6.70 -15.04 -0.78
N PRO A 182 -7.02 -15.68 0.36
CA PRO A 182 -6.53 -17.05 0.66
C PRO A 182 -6.90 -18.10 -0.38
N ALA A 183 -7.86 -17.80 -1.26
CA ALA A 183 -8.35 -18.67 -2.31
C ALA A 183 -7.52 -18.61 -3.62
N GLU A 184 -6.67 -17.60 -3.79
CA GLU A 184 -5.68 -17.62 -4.87
C GLU A 184 -4.52 -18.51 -4.41
N GLY A 185 -4.71 -19.84 -4.60
CA GLY A 185 -3.60 -20.80 -4.52
C GLY A 185 -2.44 -20.33 -5.42
N PRO A 186 -1.23 -20.86 -5.23
CA PRO A 186 -0.09 -20.49 -6.04
C PRO A 186 -0.48 -20.53 -7.52
N PRO A 187 -0.02 -19.57 -8.35
CA PRO A 187 -0.37 -19.51 -9.75
C PRO A 187 -0.16 -20.88 -10.35
N LYS A 188 -1.22 -21.45 -10.94
CA LYS A 188 -1.13 -22.77 -11.60
C LYS A 188 0.04 -22.66 -12.56
N PRO A 189 1.04 -23.55 -12.47
CA PRO A 189 2.16 -23.48 -13.40
C PRO A 189 1.61 -23.52 -14.82
N THR A 190 1.84 -22.46 -15.55
CA THR A 190 1.54 -22.39 -16.98
C THR A 190 2.19 -23.62 -17.59
N ARG A 191 1.37 -24.50 -18.17
CA ARG A 191 1.83 -25.69 -18.86
C ARG A 191 2.93 -25.28 -19.84
N SER A 192 4.16 -25.62 -19.51
CA SER A 192 5.26 -25.59 -20.46
C SER A 192 4.87 -26.45 -21.67
N PRO A 193 5.19 -26.05 -22.90
CA PRO A 193 4.93 -26.86 -24.07
C PRO A 193 5.57 -28.25 -23.88
N PRO A 194 4.95 -29.33 -24.41
CA PRO A 194 5.42 -30.69 -24.21
C PRO A 194 6.85 -30.82 -24.73
N ARG A 195 7.79 -31.12 -23.81
CA ARG A 195 9.15 -31.52 -24.20
C ARG A 195 9.10 -32.88 -24.88
N ILE A 196 9.65 -32.94 -26.07
CA ILE A 196 9.87 -34.16 -26.81
C ILE A 196 10.78 -35.08 -25.98
N PRO A 197 10.41 -36.35 -25.72
CA PRO A 197 11.23 -37.25 -24.93
C PRO A 197 12.49 -37.66 -25.71
N THR A 198 13.66 -37.24 -25.27
CA THR A 198 14.91 -37.86 -25.65
C THR A 198 15.16 -39.08 -24.77
N PRO A 199 15.54 -40.24 -25.32
CA PRO A 199 15.85 -41.42 -24.52
C PRO A 199 17.20 -41.24 -23.83
N SER A 200 17.19 -41.21 -22.50
CA SER A 200 18.38 -41.08 -21.67
C SER A 200 18.52 -42.24 -20.72
N GLY A 201 19.73 -42.75 -20.65
CA GLY A 201 20.13 -43.82 -19.78
C GLY A 201 19.95 -43.51 -18.30
N VAL A 202 19.66 -44.57 -17.56
CA VAL A 202 19.45 -44.57 -16.12
C VAL A 202 20.72 -44.16 -15.37
N THR A 203 20.67 -43.02 -14.66
CA THR A 203 21.66 -42.67 -13.65
C THR A 203 20.95 -42.37 -12.32
N THR A 204 21.50 -42.91 -11.25
CA THR A 204 21.01 -42.97 -9.88
C THR A 204 20.94 -41.64 -9.13
N SER A 205 20.89 -40.49 -9.80
CA SER A 205 20.85 -39.18 -9.17
C SER A 205 19.44 -38.53 -9.08
N GLN A 206 18.40 -39.21 -9.55
CA GLN A 206 17.03 -38.64 -9.58
C GLN A 206 16.42 -38.39 -8.19
N GLY A 207 16.78 -39.19 -7.18
CA GLY A 207 16.27 -39.04 -5.80
C GLY A 207 16.76 -37.73 -5.13
N ALA A 208 17.96 -37.29 -5.41
CA ALA A 208 18.51 -36.07 -4.83
C ALA A 208 17.93 -34.79 -5.49
N GLN A 209 17.60 -34.85 -6.78
CA GLN A 209 16.99 -33.74 -7.50
C GLN A 209 15.53 -33.50 -7.08
N ILE A 210 14.75 -34.57 -6.84
CA ILE A 210 13.36 -34.47 -6.34
C ILE A 210 13.34 -33.85 -4.94
N GLY A 211 14.28 -34.21 -4.08
CA GLY A 211 14.42 -33.61 -2.74
C GLY A 211 14.80 -32.13 -2.79
N ALA A 212 15.69 -31.73 -3.70
CA ALA A 212 16.11 -30.36 -3.88
C ALA A 212 14.95 -29.47 -4.43
N GLU A 213 14.22 -29.93 -5.43
CA GLU A 213 13.06 -29.24 -5.96
C GLU A 213 11.91 -29.10 -4.91
N TRP A 214 11.71 -30.12 -4.09
CA TRP A 214 10.74 -30.09 -3.00
C TRP A 214 11.13 -29.08 -1.92
N ASN A 215 12.38 -29.04 -1.54
CA ASN A 215 12.94 -28.08 -0.60
C ASN A 215 12.85 -26.64 -1.14
N GLU A 216 13.13 -26.43 -2.43
CA GLU A 216 13.03 -25.13 -3.07
C GLU A 216 11.56 -24.64 -3.13
N LYS A 217 10.62 -25.51 -3.54
CA LYS A 217 9.18 -25.20 -3.53
C LYS A 217 8.65 -24.97 -2.12
N SER A 218 9.11 -25.73 -1.15
CA SER A 218 8.76 -25.55 0.26
C SER A 218 9.31 -24.25 0.82
N ALA A 219 10.58 -23.91 0.51
CA ALA A 219 11.19 -22.65 0.89
C ALA A 219 10.51 -21.44 0.21
N GLN A 220 10.14 -21.56 -1.06
CA GLN A 220 9.38 -20.54 -1.77
C GLN A 220 7.98 -20.34 -1.18
N ALA A 221 7.28 -21.45 -0.83
CA ALA A 221 5.97 -21.40 -0.19
C ALA A 221 6.05 -20.78 1.22
N LEU A 222 7.09 -21.14 1.99
CA LEU A 222 7.35 -20.56 3.30
C LEU A 222 7.69 -19.07 3.18
N THR A 223 8.56 -18.68 2.26
CA THR A 223 8.90 -17.28 2.00
C THR A 223 7.66 -16.49 1.57
N ALA A 224 6.82 -17.05 0.71
CA ALA A 224 5.56 -16.43 0.31
C ALA A 224 4.56 -16.33 1.48
N ALA A 225 4.51 -17.31 2.38
CA ALA A 225 3.68 -17.26 3.59
C ALA A 225 4.19 -16.21 4.58
N LEU A 226 5.50 -16.15 4.81
CA LEU A 226 6.14 -15.12 5.64
C LEU A 226 5.97 -13.72 5.04
N ALA A 227 6.11 -13.56 3.72
CA ALA A 227 5.87 -12.29 3.05
C ALA A 227 4.41 -11.81 3.14
N ARG A 228 3.45 -12.72 3.33
CA ARG A 228 2.04 -12.37 3.59
C ARG A 228 1.79 -11.89 5.01
N THR A 229 2.59 -12.34 5.97
CA THR A 229 2.46 -11.96 7.39
C THR A 229 3.29 -10.75 7.76
N THR A 230 4.28 -10.39 6.93
CA THR A 230 5.18 -9.26 7.21
C THR A 230 4.74 -8.04 6.42
N ASP A 231 4.47 -6.98 7.13
CA ASP A 231 4.04 -5.71 6.54
C ASP A 231 5.12 -5.12 5.62
N LYS A 232 4.72 -4.68 4.43
CA LYS A 232 5.64 -4.13 3.42
C LYS A 232 6.46 -2.94 3.93
N TRP A 233 5.90 -2.13 4.81
CA TRP A 233 6.58 -0.98 5.37
C TRP A 233 7.76 -1.36 6.28
N TYR A 234 7.71 -2.53 6.90
CA TYR A 234 8.73 -3.04 7.82
C TYR A 234 9.57 -4.18 7.22
N GLN A 235 9.36 -4.54 5.96
CA GLN A 235 10.20 -5.48 5.21
C GLN A 235 11.59 -4.87 4.91
N PRO A 236 12.53 -5.68 4.41
CA PRO A 236 13.81 -5.16 3.92
C PRO A 236 13.60 -3.96 2.99
N ALA A 237 14.52 -3.01 3.06
CA ALA A 237 14.48 -1.75 2.32
C ALA A 237 14.04 -1.89 0.88
N GLY A 238 13.26 -0.95 0.40
CA GLY A 238 12.83 -0.93 -0.99
C GLY A 238 11.63 -0.04 -1.26
N ARG A 239 11.22 -0.09 -2.52
CA ARG A 239 10.04 0.64 -3.00
C ARG A 239 8.76 -0.04 -2.51
N ILE A 240 7.88 0.72 -1.85
CA ILE A 240 6.62 0.22 -1.28
C ILE A 240 5.51 0.20 -2.31
N PHE A 241 5.40 1.26 -3.10
CA PHE A 241 4.35 1.39 -4.11
C PHE A 241 4.88 1.07 -5.51
N SER A 242 4.10 0.33 -6.29
CA SER A 242 4.40 0.05 -7.70
C SER A 242 4.25 1.31 -8.57
N LYS A 243 3.30 2.17 -8.23
CA LYS A 243 3.05 3.46 -8.90
C LYS A 243 3.34 4.60 -7.93
N ARG A 244 4.13 5.58 -8.37
CA ARG A 244 4.39 6.78 -7.59
C ARG A 244 3.09 7.58 -7.41
N PRO A 245 2.69 7.93 -6.16
CA PRO A 245 1.58 8.85 -5.93
C PRO A 245 1.84 10.20 -6.58
N SER A 246 0.79 10.84 -7.12
CA SER A 246 0.93 12.19 -7.68
C SER A 246 1.27 13.20 -6.58
N TYR A 247 1.97 14.27 -6.94
CA TYR A 247 2.38 15.33 -5.98
C TYR A 247 1.18 15.95 -5.24
N ASP A 248 0.05 16.09 -5.91
CA ASP A 248 -1.16 16.66 -5.31
C ASP A 248 -1.71 15.84 -4.13
N TRP A 249 -1.31 14.57 -3.98
CA TRP A 249 -1.66 13.78 -2.81
C TRP A 249 -0.99 14.25 -1.54
N ALA A 250 0.19 14.86 -1.64
CA ALA A 250 0.89 15.40 -0.48
C ALA A 250 0.06 16.49 0.22
N ASP A 251 -0.50 17.41 -0.56
CA ASP A 251 -1.37 18.48 -0.04
C ASP A 251 -2.63 17.90 0.62
N THR A 252 -3.21 16.84 0.03
CA THR A 252 -4.39 16.17 0.58
C THR A 252 -4.06 15.43 1.88
N LEU A 253 -2.92 14.73 1.95
CA LEU A 253 -2.47 14.08 3.19
C LEU A 253 -2.23 15.11 4.29
N GLN A 254 -1.62 16.25 3.96
CA GLN A 254 -1.38 17.34 4.91
C GLN A 254 -2.69 17.93 5.42
N ALA A 255 -3.66 18.18 4.55
CA ALA A 255 -4.99 18.66 4.96
C ALA A 255 -5.74 17.65 5.85
N CYS A 256 -5.53 16.36 5.64
CA CYS A 256 -6.16 15.28 6.41
C CYS A 256 -5.42 14.95 7.71
N GLU A 257 -4.26 15.56 7.97
CA GLU A 257 -3.40 15.20 9.11
C GLU A 257 -4.17 15.28 10.44
N GLY A 258 -4.09 14.22 11.25
CA GLY A 258 -4.80 14.10 12.52
C GLY A 258 -6.29 13.77 12.42
N ILE A 259 -6.90 13.75 11.23
CA ILE A 259 -8.33 13.50 11.01
C ILE A 259 -8.55 12.18 10.28
N ILE A 260 -7.92 12.01 9.11
CA ILE A 260 -7.98 10.80 8.29
C ILE A 260 -6.53 10.34 8.05
N TYR A 261 -6.26 9.07 8.32
CA TYR A 261 -4.97 8.43 8.16
C TYR A 261 -4.97 7.55 6.91
N PHE A 262 -3.81 7.38 6.28
CA PHE A 262 -3.66 6.66 5.01
C PHE A 262 -2.66 5.51 5.15
N ASP A 263 -2.70 4.59 4.20
CA ASP A 263 -1.67 3.56 3.98
C ASP A 263 -0.38 4.14 3.35
N ALA A 264 -0.23 5.45 3.41
CA ALA A 264 0.93 6.21 3.05
C ALA A 264 1.16 7.34 4.06
N VAL A 265 2.38 7.87 4.12
CA VAL A 265 2.74 9.03 4.95
C VAL A 265 3.53 10.05 4.15
N LEU A 266 3.58 11.28 4.65
CA LEU A 266 4.44 12.31 4.07
C LEU A 266 5.93 12.01 4.33
N CYS A 267 6.75 12.30 3.35
CA CYS A 267 8.20 12.22 3.50
C CYS A 267 8.68 13.28 4.48
N ARG A 268 9.39 12.83 5.52
CA ARG A 268 10.01 13.68 6.56
C ARG A 268 11.53 13.71 6.43
N GLY A 269 12.02 13.61 5.20
CA GLY A 269 13.45 13.74 4.93
C GLY A 269 13.94 15.17 5.12
N PRO A 270 15.23 15.36 5.44
CA PRO A 270 15.80 16.67 5.75
C PRO A 270 15.64 17.69 4.61
N ARG A 271 15.50 17.23 3.37
CA ARG A 271 15.30 18.11 2.20
C ARG A 271 13.90 18.74 2.09
N HIS A 272 12.91 18.28 2.90
CA HIS A 272 11.57 18.85 2.93
C HIS A 272 11.36 19.85 4.07
N GLU A 273 12.21 19.88 5.06
CA GLU A 273 12.06 20.73 6.24
C GLU A 273 12.44 22.16 5.92
N ALA A 274 11.43 22.99 5.65
CA ALA A 274 11.58 24.45 5.61
C ALA A 274 11.61 25.09 7.02
N SER A 275 11.23 24.36 8.06
CA SER A 275 11.25 24.80 9.44
C SER A 275 12.68 24.71 9.96
N GLY A 276 13.47 25.70 9.59
CA GLY A 276 14.74 25.94 10.25
C GLY A 276 14.55 25.87 11.75
N SER A 277 15.14 24.88 12.37
CA SER A 277 15.42 24.83 13.77
C SER A 277 15.95 26.22 14.20
N THR A 278 15.09 26.98 14.85
CA THR A 278 15.46 28.18 15.60
C THR A 278 16.24 27.79 16.85
N THR A 279 17.40 27.13 16.72
CA THR A 279 18.37 27.01 17.82
C THR A 279 19.73 26.63 17.24
N SER A 280 20.38 27.58 16.60
CA SER A 280 21.85 27.73 16.70
C SER A 280 22.21 29.16 16.26
N PRO A 281 22.65 30.03 17.18
CA PRO A 281 23.28 31.27 16.79
C PRO A 281 24.72 30.99 16.36
N ALA A 282 25.13 31.59 15.26
CA ALA A 282 26.50 31.72 14.81
C ALA A 282 27.04 30.67 13.84
N SER A 283 26.69 30.83 12.57
CA SER A 283 27.71 30.74 11.51
C SER A 283 27.42 31.83 10.48
N ALA A 284 28.19 32.87 10.52
CA ALA A 284 28.09 34.05 9.66
C ALA A 284 28.80 33.81 8.32
N TYR A 285 28.27 32.91 7.50
CA TYR A 285 28.60 32.83 6.07
C TYR A 285 27.30 32.74 5.28
N PRO A 286 27.16 33.49 4.16
CA PRO A 286 25.97 33.43 3.33
C PRO A 286 25.91 32.04 2.66
N THR A 287 25.21 31.14 3.30
CA THR A 287 24.89 29.81 2.75
C THR A 287 23.95 30.02 1.56
N GLN A 288 24.26 29.39 0.42
CA GLN A 288 23.43 29.38 -0.78
C GLN A 288 21.97 29.07 -0.41
N PRO A 289 20.96 29.66 -1.11
CA PRO A 289 19.56 29.39 -0.83
C PRO A 289 19.31 27.89 -1.00
N GLN A 290 19.12 27.19 0.12
CA GLN A 290 18.71 25.80 0.11
C GLN A 290 17.29 25.75 -0.45
N THR A 291 17.14 25.26 -1.67
CA THR A 291 15.85 25.02 -2.30
C THR A 291 15.25 23.75 -1.67
N TYR A 292 14.37 23.96 -0.70
CA TYR A 292 13.65 22.86 -0.08
C TYR A 292 12.71 22.18 -1.10
N LEU A 293 12.58 20.86 -0.98
CA LEU A 293 11.64 20.10 -1.80
C LEU A 293 10.21 20.34 -1.32
N ARG A 294 9.28 20.33 -2.28
CA ARG A 294 7.85 20.35 -1.95
C ARG A 294 7.45 19.12 -1.13
N PRO A 295 6.42 19.22 -0.29
CA PRO A 295 5.87 18.06 0.38
C PRO A 295 5.61 16.92 -0.61
N ALA A 296 5.97 15.72 -0.26
CA ALA A 296 5.81 14.54 -1.11
C ALA A 296 5.40 13.33 -0.28
N VAL A 297 4.67 12.40 -0.89
CA VAL A 297 4.32 11.12 -0.27
C VAL A 297 5.55 10.23 -0.27
N ALA A 298 5.86 9.63 0.88
CA ALA A 298 6.95 8.66 1.01
C ALA A 298 6.58 7.38 0.26
N SER A 299 7.48 6.88 -0.59
CA SER A 299 7.29 5.70 -1.43
C SER A 299 8.36 4.63 -1.24
N ILE A 300 9.39 4.92 -0.45
CA ILE A 300 10.52 4.05 -0.21
C ILE A 300 10.69 3.87 1.30
N ALA A 301 10.71 2.62 1.76
CA ALA A 301 11.13 2.26 3.11
C ALA A 301 12.63 1.95 3.10
N LEU A 302 13.35 2.55 4.04
CA LEU A 302 14.77 2.32 4.25
C LEU A 302 14.92 1.29 5.38
N GLY A 303 15.64 0.23 5.13
CA GLY A 303 15.83 -0.84 6.11
C GLY A 303 16.56 -0.36 7.37
N SER A 304 16.45 -1.15 8.43
CA SER A 304 17.06 -0.91 9.74
C SER A 304 18.59 -0.95 9.76
N ALA A 305 19.22 -1.37 8.65
CA ALA A 305 20.68 -1.46 8.53
C ALA A 305 21.40 -0.10 8.62
N GLY A 306 20.66 0.99 8.48
CA GLY A 306 21.21 2.35 8.56
C GLY A 306 21.93 2.81 7.31
N CYS A 307 22.58 3.96 7.42
CA CYS A 307 23.38 4.59 6.38
C CYS A 307 24.60 3.70 6.01
N ALA A 308 24.88 3.57 4.72
CA ALA A 308 25.97 2.73 4.24
C ALA A 308 27.38 3.21 4.66
N THR A 309 27.53 4.45 5.09
CA THR A 309 28.79 5.01 5.55
C THR A 309 28.96 4.91 7.07
N CYS A 310 28.01 5.40 7.85
CA CYS A 310 28.13 5.49 9.31
C CYS A 310 27.42 4.35 10.06
N GLY A 311 26.62 3.53 9.39
CA GLY A 311 25.85 2.45 10.02
C GLY A 311 24.75 2.93 10.98
N SER A 312 24.50 4.24 11.06
CA SER A 312 23.49 4.83 11.93
C SER A 312 22.28 5.29 11.14
N CYS A 313 21.22 5.65 11.85
CA CYS A 313 20.03 6.29 11.29
C CYS A 313 19.84 7.66 11.96
N PRO A 314 20.64 8.68 11.58
CA PRO A 314 20.53 10.01 12.19
C PRO A 314 19.20 10.69 11.79
N GLU A 315 18.68 10.40 10.63
CA GLU A 315 17.38 10.85 10.18
C GLU A 315 16.30 10.11 10.98
N THR A 316 15.66 10.80 11.92
CA THR A 316 14.76 10.27 12.95
C THR A 316 13.76 9.22 12.45
N PRO A 317 13.88 7.96 12.89
CA PRO A 317 12.92 6.91 12.56
C PRO A 317 11.60 7.12 13.27
N ALA A 318 10.50 6.70 12.65
CA ALA A 318 9.21 6.58 13.33
C ALA A 318 9.14 5.21 14.04
N ILE A 319 8.63 5.21 15.28
CA ILE A 319 8.51 4.02 16.13
C ILE A 319 7.08 3.95 16.63
N PHE A 320 6.42 2.80 16.41
CA PHE A 320 5.06 2.59 16.91
C PHE A 320 5.00 2.72 18.44
N GLY A 321 4.04 3.51 18.93
CA GLY A 321 3.85 3.76 20.34
C GLY A 321 4.73 4.88 20.93
N GLN A 322 5.72 5.37 20.20
CA GLN A 322 6.59 6.48 20.61
C GLN A 322 6.42 7.71 19.71
N SER A 323 6.35 7.49 18.40
CA SER A 323 6.17 8.57 17.43
C SER A 323 4.69 8.94 17.27
N PRO A 324 4.38 10.18 16.83
CA PRO A 324 3.02 10.58 16.48
C PRO A 324 2.41 9.63 15.45
N LEU A 325 1.11 9.38 15.55
CA LEU A 325 0.39 8.50 14.61
C LEU A 325 0.45 8.99 13.15
N THR A 326 0.62 10.29 12.95
CA THR A 326 0.77 10.90 11.63
C THR A 326 2.06 10.52 10.90
N HIS A 327 3.04 9.97 11.63
CA HIS A 327 4.31 9.50 11.07
C HIS A 327 4.27 8.04 10.63
N LEU A 328 3.20 7.32 10.97
CA LEU A 328 3.06 5.89 10.74
C LEU A 328 1.96 5.64 9.69
N PRO A 329 2.22 4.82 8.66
CA PRO A 329 1.21 4.44 7.69
C PRO A 329 0.23 3.43 8.28
N LEU A 330 -0.94 3.31 7.68
CA LEU A 330 -1.81 2.18 7.91
C LEU A 330 -1.18 0.93 7.29
N LEU A 331 -1.25 -0.17 8.02
CA LEU A 331 -0.66 -1.45 7.63
C LEU A 331 -1.73 -2.38 7.06
N SER A 332 -1.31 -3.26 6.16
CA SER A 332 -2.18 -4.21 5.47
C SER A 332 -2.05 -5.59 6.11
N PRO A 333 -3.15 -6.33 6.26
CA PRO A 333 -4.54 -6.02 5.91
C PRO A 333 -5.23 -5.09 6.93
N PRO A 334 -6.39 -4.47 6.57
CA PRO A 334 -7.19 -3.73 7.55
C PRO A 334 -7.53 -4.61 8.77
N PRO A 335 -7.49 -4.06 10.00
CA PRO A 335 -7.68 -4.85 11.20
C PRO A 335 -9.09 -5.46 11.29
N LEU A 336 -9.19 -6.75 11.55
CA LEU A 336 -10.45 -7.49 11.59
C LEU A 336 -11.31 -7.13 12.81
N HIS A 337 -10.67 -6.95 13.98
CA HIS A 337 -11.39 -6.83 15.26
C HIS A 337 -11.48 -5.39 15.78
N ALA A 338 -10.82 -4.46 15.14
CA ALA A 338 -10.83 -3.07 15.56
C ALA A 338 -11.01 -2.14 14.36
N SER A 339 -11.65 -1.00 14.60
CA SER A 339 -11.77 0.09 13.63
C SER A 339 -11.02 1.34 14.11
N THR A 340 -9.92 1.12 14.89
CA THR A 340 -9.08 2.19 15.42
C THR A 340 -7.82 2.35 14.61
N ILE A 341 -7.35 3.58 14.49
CA ILE A 341 -6.10 3.91 13.78
C ILE A 341 -4.93 3.14 14.38
N ARG A 342 -4.84 3.11 15.70
CA ARG A 342 -3.75 2.41 16.40
C ARG A 342 -3.67 0.93 16.03
N ALA A 343 -4.83 0.26 15.93
CA ALA A 343 -4.88 -1.14 15.50
C ALA A 343 -4.47 -1.31 14.03
N ALA A 344 -4.84 -0.35 13.17
CA ALA A 344 -4.47 -0.34 11.76
C ALA A 344 -3.00 -0.01 11.50
N GLN A 345 -2.28 0.55 12.48
CA GLN A 345 -0.87 0.89 12.40
C GLN A 345 0.02 -0.05 13.22
N LEU A 346 -0.58 -1.04 13.89
CA LEU A 346 0.16 -1.98 14.74
C LEU A 346 0.99 -2.95 13.88
N PRO A 347 2.33 -2.90 13.93
CA PRO A 347 3.15 -3.85 13.18
C PRO A 347 3.00 -5.27 13.74
N SER A 348 3.08 -6.27 12.87
CA SER A 348 3.13 -7.68 13.26
C SER A 348 4.47 -7.98 13.93
N THR A 349 4.59 -7.65 15.21
CA THR A 349 5.76 -7.99 16.01
C THR A 349 5.58 -9.39 16.57
N LEU A 350 6.52 -10.26 16.27
CA LEU A 350 6.63 -11.55 16.92
C LEU A 350 7.19 -11.33 18.34
N ASP A 351 6.40 -11.73 19.32
CA ASP A 351 6.74 -12.00 20.73
C ASP A 351 7.89 -11.19 21.35
N GLY A 352 7.56 -10.08 21.99
CA GLY A 352 8.46 -9.38 22.92
C GLY A 352 9.62 -8.61 22.30
N SER A 353 9.74 -8.60 20.99
CA SER A 353 10.74 -7.79 20.28
C SER A 353 10.40 -6.29 20.38
N PRO A 354 11.40 -5.41 20.47
CA PRO A 354 11.15 -3.97 20.42
C PRO A 354 10.44 -3.61 19.11
N PRO A 355 9.53 -2.64 19.12
CA PRO A 355 8.80 -2.25 17.91
C PRO A 355 9.77 -1.84 16.81
N PRO A 356 9.54 -2.29 15.57
CA PRO A 356 10.45 -2.03 14.47
C PRO A 356 10.51 -0.53 14.16
N ARG A 357 11.68 -0.06 13.77
CA ARG A 357 11.92 1.32 13.36
C ARG A 357 11.54 1.49 11.89
N LEU A 358 10.80 2.54 11.58
CA LEU A 358 10.38 2.89 10.23
C LEU A 358 11.08 4.16 9.76
N ILE A 359 11.83 4.06 8.67
CA ILE A 359 12.41 5.21 7.98
C ILE A 359 11.84 5.21 6.58
N VAL A 360 11.06 6.23 6.24
CA VAL A 360 10.42 6.34 4.94
C VAL A 360 10.78 7.65 4.26
N ARG A 361 11.03 7.59 2.95
CA ARG A 361 11.45 8.73 2.13
C ARG A 361 10.74 8.73 0.78
N CYS A 362 10.65 9.88 0.15
CA CYS A 362 10.28 9.97 -1.26
C CYS A 362 11.51 9.84 -2.16
N GLU A 363 11.30 9.57 -3.43
CA GLU A 363 12.36 9.41 -4.42
C GLU A 363 13.21 10.70 -4.57
N ASP A 364 12.56 11.86 -4.56
CA ASP A 364 13.25 13.14 -4.71
C ASP A 364 14.20 13.43 -3.55
N CYS A 365 13.78 13.09 -2.32
CA CYS A 365 14.61 13.23 -1.13
C CYS A 365 15.84 12.29 -1.18
N LEU A 366 15.70 11.12 -1.81
CA LEU A 366 16.77 10.12 -1.94
C LEU A 366 17.57 10.24 -3.25
N ARG A 367 17.27 11.21 -4.09
CA ARG A 367 17.94 11.37 -5.38
C ARG A 367 19.46 11.43 -5.21
N GLY A 368 20.17 10.51 -5.89
CA GLY A 368 21.62 10.36 -5.81
C GLY A 368 22.13 9.74 -4.50
N ARG A 369 21.27 9.40 -3.53
CA ARG A 369 21.65 8.85 -2.22
C ARG A 369 21.12 7.42 -1.95
N TRP A 370 20.44 6.81 -2.90
CA TRP A 370 19.85 5.47 -2.74
C TRP A 370 20.05 4.64 -3.99
N CYS A 371 20.43 3.37 -3.79
CA CYS A 371 20.59 2.39 -4.85
C CYS A 371 19.31 1.57 -4.99
N GLU A 372 18.66 1.63 -6.14
CA GLU A 372 17.41 0.92 -6.43
C GLU A 372 17.55 -0.61 -6.44
N ARG A 373 18.76 -1.13 -6.77
CA ARG A 373 19.02 -2.57 -6.90
C ARG A 373 19.32 -3.26 -5.57
N CYS A 374 20.21 -2.67 -4.75
CA CYS A 374 20.63 -3.28 -3.49
C CYS A 374 20.08 -2.57 -2.24
N ASN A 375 19.29 -1.51 -2.43
CA ASN A 375 18.68 -0.70 -1.39
C ASN A 375 19.66 -0.06 -0.39
N LYS A 376 20.96 -0.01 -0.69
CA LYS A 376 21.91 0.80 0.06
C LYS A 376 21.51 2.27 -0.04
N TRP A 377 21.62 2.98 1.07
CA TRP A 377 21.35 4.41 1.11
C TRP A 377 22.37 5.14 1.99
N TRP A 378 22.50 6.42 1.77
CA TRP A 378 23.36 7.32 2.52
C TRP A 378 22.52 8.43 3.13
N ASP A 379 22.77 8.76 4.40
CA ASP A 379 22.16 9.90 5.04
C ASP A 379 22.73 11.22 4.49
N GLU A 380 22.03 12.33 4.75
CA GLU A 380 22.38 13.65 4.21
C GLU A 380 23.72 14.16 4.76
N ASP A 381 24.06 13.83 6.01
CA ASP A 381 25.28 14.27 6.68
C ASP A 381 26.50 13.53 6.14
N CYS A 382 26.35 12.25 5.80
CA CYS A 382 27.44 11.45 5.24
C CYS A 382 27.63 11.67 3.73
N TYR A 383 26.54 11.96 3.01
CA TYR A 383 26.58 12.14 1.56
C TYR A 383 25.37 12.90 1.03
N GLN A 384 25.59 14.13 0.59
CA GLN A 384 24.53 15.00 0.09
C GLN A 384 24.02 14.64 -1.30
N GLY A 385 24.71 13.76 -2.01
CA GLY A 385 24.40 13.43 -3.41
C GLY A 385 24.80 14.54 -4.38
N LEU A 386 24.40 14.39 -5.63
CA LEU A 386 24.62 15.43 -6.64
C LEU A 386 23.76 16.65 -6.33
N PRO A 387 24.28 17.88 -6.48
CA PRO A 387 23.52 19.10 -6.25
C PRO A 387 22.27 19.12 -7.14
N ASN A 388 21.15 19.54 -6.56
CA ASN A 388 19.87 19.70 -7.26
C ASN A 388 19.98 20.83 -8.31
N SER A 389 20.51 20.52 -9.50
CA SER A 389 20.32 21.42 -10.63
C SER A 389 18.92 21.17 -11.19
N THR A 390 18.11 22.21 -11.20
CA THR A 390 16.74 22.30 -11.76
C THR A 390 16.73 22.19 -13.30
N ARG A 391 17.71 21.53 -13.89
CA ARG A 391 17.81 21.35 -15.34
C ARG A 391 17.12 20.09 -15.80
N THR A 392 16.38 20.19 -16.90
CA THR A 392 15.74 19.09 -17.64
C THR A 392 16.70 17.91 -17.83
N GLU A 393 16.21 16.68 -17.80
CA GLU A 393 17.00 15.43 -17.82
C GLU A 393 18.03 15.36 -18.93
N LEU A 394 17.76 15.95 -20.12
CA LEU A 394 18.70 16.06 -21.24
C LEU A 394 19.90 16.98 -20.95
N GLN A 395 19.68 18.11 -20.29
CA GLN A 395 20.75 19.01 -19.88
C GLN A 395 21.57 18.47 -18.70
N GLN A 396 21.02 17.54 -17.92
CA GLN A 396 21.76 16.81 -16.89
C GLN A 396 22.73 15.81 -17.50
N GLN A 397 22.34 15.14 -18.58
CA GLN A 397 23.19 14.18 -19.28
C GLN A 397 24.39 14.87 -19.95
N GLU A 398 24.17 16.00 -20.66
CA GLU A 398 25.24 16.83 -21.23
C GLU A 398 26.13 17.49 -20.16
N ALA A 399 25.55 17.92 -19.04
CA ALA A 399 26.32 18.50 -17.94
C ALA A 399 27.18 17.43 -17.23
N ILE A 400 26.67 16.21 -17.09
CA ILE A 400 27.43 15.10 -16.51
C ILE A 400 28.57 14.65 -17.44
N GLU A 401 28.33 14.57 -18.74
CA GLU A 401 29.40 14.25 -19.72
C GLU A 401 30.49 15.33 -19.75
N ASN A 402 30.10 16.62 -19.70
CA ASN A 402 31.05 17.72 -19.62
C ASN A 402 31.78 17.77 -18.27
N ILE A 403 31.13 17.48 -17.17
CA ILE A 403 31.73 17.39 -15.83
C ILE A 403 32.65 16.14 -15.75
N MET A 404 32.26 15.01 -16.33
CA MET A 404 33.08 13.81 -16.40
C MET A 404 34.35 14.01 -17.28
N ALA A 405 34.27 14.85 -18.30
CA ALA A 405 35.38 15.21 -19.14
C ALA A 405 36.36 16.22 -18.49
N GLN A 406 35.86 17.06 -17.56
CA GLN A 406 36.65 18.10 -16.89
C GLN A 406 37.18 17.73 -15.49
N LEU A 407 36.67 16.64 -14.88
CA LEU A 407 37.04 16.28 -13.52
C LEU A 407 38.30 15.46 -13.44
N ASP A 408 39.31 16.07 -12.83
CA ASP A 408 40.52 15.42 -12.32
C ASP A 408 40.14 14.25 -11.40
N SER A 409 40.96 13.21 -11.39
CA SER A 409 40.69 11.88 -10.78
C SER A 409 40.33 11.89 -9.29
N SER A 410 40.48 12.99 -8.59
CA SER A 410 40.13 13.13 -7.15
C SER A 410 38.60 13.27 -6.92
N TYR A 411 37.88 13.86 -7.84
CA TYR A 411 36.39 14.07 -7.69
C TYR A 411 35.57 12.83 -8.04
N LYS A 412 36.11 11.92 -8.84
CA LYS A 412 35.46 10.64 -9.18
C LYS A 412 35.24 9.71 -7.98
N ARG A 413 35.93 9.94 -6.86
CA ARG A 413 35.80 9.09 -5.66
C ARG A 413 34.58 9.41 -4.77
N ASP A 414 33.96 10.55 -4.93
CA ASP A 414 32.88 10.97 -4.04
C ASP A 414 31.49 10.59 -4.52
N VAL A 415 31.30 10.25 -5.80
CA VAL A 415 29.97 9.85 -6.30
C VAL A 415 29.66 8.43 -5.82
N LYS A 416 28.61 8.26 -4.99
CA LYS A 416 28.17 6.96 -4.44
C LYS A 416 27.13 6.28 -5.31
N VAL A 417 26.24 7.06 -5.95
CA VAL A 417 25.12 6.56 -6.75
C VAL A 417 25.10 7.28 -8.09
N HIS A 418 25.08 6.51 -9.18
CA HIS A 418 24.95 6.97 -10.55
C HIS A 418 23.78 6.26 -11.22
N MET A 419 22.89 7.00 -11.89
CA MET A 419 21.68 6.48 -12.54
C MET A 419 20.85 5.51 -11.66
N GLY A 420 20.74 5.83 -10.36
CA GLY A 420 20.00 5.00 -9.41
C GLY A 420 20.75 3.76 -8.90
N LEU A 421 22.00 3.50 -9.35
CA LEU A 421 22.79 2.36 -8.95
C LEU A 421 24.04 2.78 -8.16
N CYS A 422 24.37 2.03 -7.11
CA CYS A 422 25.61 2.28 -6.38
C CYS A 422 26.83 1.91 -7.23
N ILE A 423 27.82 2.83 -7.27
CA ILE A 423 29.01 2.66 -8.10
C ILE A 423 29.84 1.46 -7.65
N GLU A 424 29.95 1.24 -6.35
CA GLU A 424 30.79 0.19 -5.77
C GLU A 424 30.45 -1.22 -6.27
N LYS A 425 29.20 -1.53 -6.55
CA LYS A 425 28.75 -2.90 -6.84
C LYS A 425 27.74 -2.98 -8.01
N CYS A 426 26.63 -2.25 -7.92
CA CYS A 426 25.51 -2.48 -8.82
C CYS A 426 25.73 -1.89 -10.21
N TYR A 427 26.34 -0.71 -10.28
CA TYR A 427 26.66 -0.05 -11.55
C TYR A 427 27.76 -0.82 -12.33
N VAL A 428 28.82 -1.23 -11.64
CA VAL A 428 29.88 -2.03 -12.26
C VAL A 428 29.35 -3.37 -12.79
N ALA A 429 28.49 -4.04 -12.02
CA ALA A 429 27.87 -5.29 -12.46
C ALA A 429 26.98 -5.11 -13.71
N GLU A 430 26.28 -3.98 -13.84
CA GLU A 430 25.47 -3.65 -15.01
C GLU A 430 26.36 -3.40 -16.23
N MET A 431 27.42 -2.63 -16.07
CA MET A 431 28.37 -2.35 -17.14
C MET A 431 29.05 -3.63 -17.67
N MET A 432 29.40 -4.57 -16.78
CA MET A 432 29.98 -5.85 -17.19
C MET A 432 28.98 -6.73 -17.94
N ALA A 433 27.70 -6.74 -17.50
CA ALA A 433 26.66 -7.53 -18.17
C ALA A 433 26.37 -7.05 -19.61
N VAL A 434 26.52 -5.74 -19.87
CA VAL A 434 26.34 -5.16 -21.22
C VAL A 434 27.52 -5.51 -22.13
N THR A 435 28.75 -5.63 -21.60
CA THR A 435 29.93 -5.97 -22.38
C THR A 435 29.99 -7.43 -22.80
N ASP A 436 29.48 -8.36 -21.97
CA ASP A 436 29.43 -9.80 -22.30
C ASP A 436 28.42 -10.10 -23.45
N GLY A 437 27.44 -9.26 -23.69
CA GLY A 437 26.48 -9.40 -24.78
C GLY A 437 26.98 -8.98 -26.17
N MET A 438 28.15 -8.35 -26.27
CA MET A 438 28.69 -7.87 -27.55
C MET A 438 29.66 -8.86 -28.24
N TRP A 439 29.95 -10.02 -27.64
CA TRP A 439 30.87 -11.04 -28.17
C TRP A 439 30.20 -12.42 -28.28
N GLY A 440 28.90 -12.49 -28.44
CA GLY A 440 28.14 -13.72 -28.71
C GLY A 440 27.58 -13.78 -30.12
#